data_6fef46b80ad2b81b1f19f93461370038
#
_entry.id   6fef46b80ad2b81b1f19f93461370038
#
_cell.length_a   1.000
_cell.length_b   1.000
_cell.length_c   1.000
_cell.angle_alpha   90.00
_cell.angle_beta   90.00
_cell.angle_gamma   90.00
#
_symmetry.space_group_name_H-M   'P 1'
#
loop_
_entity.id
_entity.type
_entity.pdbx_description
1 polymer ?
#
loop_
_entity_poly.entity_id
_entity_poly.type
_entity_poly.pdbx_seq_one_letter_code
_entity_poly.pdbx_strand_id
1 'polypeptide(L)'
;MKTARWYFDFISPYSYLQHTVLTRFEGLVQIEPVPILFAGLLEHHGQKGPAEIPAKKRHTFREVVWRAHQQGIAFTLPPAHPFNPLRLLRLAIALECNPAAIDAIFRFVWV
;
A
#
# COMPACT_ATOMS: atom_id res chain seq x y z
N MET A 1 25.89 -1.96 2.09
CA MET A 1 24.54 -1.49 2.45
C MET A 1 23.64 -2.68 2.68
N LYS A 2 22.88 -2.67 3.77
CA LYS A 2 21.92 -3.74 4.04
C LYS A 2 20.72 -3.63 3.09
N THR A 3 20.14 -4.77 2.76
CA THR A 3 18.91 -4.84 1.95
C THR A 3 17.74 -5.20 2.86
N ALA A 4 16.63 -4.51 2.69
CA ALA A 4 15.38 -4.81 3.38
C ALA A 4 14.28 -5.05 2.35
N ARG A 5 13.52 -6.11 2.53
CA ARG A 5 12.34 -6.38 1.70
C ARG A 5 11.15 -5.60 2.25
N TRP A 6 10.47 -4.90 1.36
CA TRP A 6 9.25 -4.18 1.68
C TRP A 6 8.07 -4.88 1.02
N TYR A 7 7.29 -5.59 1.83
CA TYR A 7 6.09 -6.28 1.37
C TYR A 7 4.93 -5.31 1.37
N PHE A 8 4.22 -5.20 0.25
CA PHE A 8 3.15 -4.22 0.09
C PHE A 8 2.03 -4.74 -0.80
N ASP A 9 0.85 -4.12 -0.66
CA ASP A 9 -0.28 -4.32 -1.55
C ASP A 9 -0.92 -2.95 -1.84
N PHE A 10 -1.32 -2.71 -3.09
CA PHE A 10 -1.93 -1.44 -3.49
C PHE A 10 -3.29 -1.17 -2.86
N ILE A 11 -3.97 -2.21 -2.34
CA ILE A 11 -5.23 -2.05 -1.61
C ILE A 11 -5.03 -1.43 -0.23
N SER A 12 -3.82 -1.43 0.29
CA SER A 12 -3.54 -0.94 1.63
C SER A 12 -3.21 0.55 1.63
N PRO A 13 -4.02 1.39 2.30
CA PRO A 13 -3.68 2.80 2.48
C PRO A 13 -2.39 2.98 3.30
N TYR A 14 -2.10 2.06 4.23
CA TYR A 14 -0.85 2.09 4.97
C TYR A 14 0.37 1.82 4.10
N SER A 15 0.23 0.90 3.12
CA SER A 15 1.30 0.69 2.12
C SER A 15 1.55 1.96 1.31
N TYR A 16 0.50 2.67 0.92
CA TYR A 16 0.65 3.95 0.23
C TYR A 16 1.39 4.97 1.10
N LEU A 17 0.97 5.17 2.35
CA LEU A 17 1.63 6.11 3.25
C LEU A 17 3.09 5.72 3.48
N GLN A 18 3.38 4.44 3.66
CA GLN A 18 4.75 3.95 3.81
C GLN A 18 5.59 4.23 2.56
N HIS A 19 5.01 4.00 1.38
CA HIS A 19 5.67 4.28 0.10
C HIS A 19 6.18 5.72 0.02
N THR A 20 5.37 6.68 0.44
CA THR A 20 5.73 8.11 0.36
C THR A 20 6.93 8.49 1.22
N VAL A 21 7.26 7.69 2.23
CA VAL A 21 8.36 7.98 3.16
C VAL A 21 9.58 7.07 3.00
N LEU A 22 9.54 6.13 2.05
CA LEU A 22 10.67 5.20 1.83
C LEU A 22 11.96 5.94 1.39
N THR A 23 11.84 7.09 0.76
CA THR A 23 12.98 7.92 0.37
C THR A 23 13.85 8.32 1.56
N ARG A 24 13.31 8.31 2.78
CA ARG A 24 14.06 8.59 4.00
C ARG A 24 15.17 7.57 4.26
N PHE A 25 15.08 6.40 3.65
CA PHE A 25 16.06 5.33 3.80
C PHE A 25 17.12 5.31 2.70
N GLU A 26 17.05 6.24 1.73
CA GLU A 26 18.04 6.33 0.66
C GLU A 26 19.44 6.54 1.24
N GLY A 27 20.38 5.75 0.73
CA GLY A 27 21.77 5.77 1.24
C GLY A 27 21.99 5.00 2.54
N LEU A 28 20.95 4.57 3.24
CA LEU A 28 21.03 3.81 4.50
C LEU A 28 20.71 2.34 4.30
N VAL A 29 19.65 2.06 3.52
CA VAL A 29 19.16 0.69 3.28
C VAL A 29 18.71 0.62 1.83
N GLN A 30 19.04 -0.49 1.17
CA GLN A 30 18.48 -0.81 -0.13
C GLN A 30 17.12 -1.46 0.06
N ILE A 31 16.05 -0.78 -0.39
CA ILE A 31 14.69 -1.31 -0.30
C ILE A 31 14.40 -2.17 -1.52
N GLU A 32 13.99 -3.40 -1.28
CA GLU A 32 13.54 -4.33 -2.32
C GLU A 32 12.02 -4.47 -2.22
N PRO A 33 11.24 -3.87 -3.13
CA PRO A 33 9.79 -3.95 -3.09
C PRO A 33 9.30 -5.35 -3.50
N VAL A 34 8.39 -5.91 -2.71
CA VAL A 34 7.80 -7.24 -2.93
C VAL A 34 6.28 -7.13 -2.89
N PRO A 35 5.61 -7.14 -4.07
CA PRO A 35 4.15 -7.13 -4.11
C PRO A 35 3.58 -8.42 -3.52
N ILE A 36 2.55 -8.28 -2.69
CA ILE A 36 1.83 -9.42 -2.11
C ILE A 36 0.33 -9.22 -2.24
N LEU A 37 -0.42 -10.31 -2.31
CA LEU A 37 -1.87 -10.28 -2.24
C LEU A 37 -2.29 -10.43 -0.77
N PHE A 38 -2.57 -9.32 -0.11
CA PHE A 38 -2.92 -9.31 1.31
C PHE A 38 -4.18 -10.13 1.61
N ALA A 39 -5.18 -10.06 0.74
CA ALA A 39 -6.39 -10.87 0.87
C ALA A 39 -6.10 -12.38 0.88
N GLY A 40 -5.11 -12.81 0.13
CA GLY A 40 -4.65 -14.20 0.12
C GLY A 40 -4.04 -14.63 1.45
N LEU A 41 -3.27 -13.74 2.10
CA LEU A 41 -2.74 -14.01 3.43
C LEU A 41 -3.85 -14.10 4.48
N LEU A 42 -4.83 -13.20 4.41
CA LEU A 42 -5.99 -13.23 5.32
C LEU A 42 -6.77 -14.53 5.17
N GLU A 43 -7.04 -14.96 3.95
CA GLU A 43 -7.73 -16.22 3.67
C GLU A 43 -6.95 -17.42 4.20
N HIS A 44 -5.64 -17.45 3.95
CA HIS A 44 -4.77 -18.52 4.43
C HIS A 44 -4.81 -18.67 5.95
N HIS A 45 -4.87 -17.58 6.69
CA HIS A 45 -4.92 -17.56 8.15
C HIS A 45 -6.35 -17.56 8.71
N GLY A 46 -7.38 -17.62 7.89
CA GLY A 46 -8.78 -17.61 8.32
C GLY A 46 -9.18 -16.30 9.02
N GLN A 47 -8.61 -15.18 8.61
CA GLN A 47 -8.84 -13.88 9.22
C GLN A 47 -9.57 -12.93 8.28
N LYS A 48 -10.34 -12.01 8.86
CA LYS A 48 -10.94 -10.89 8.13
C LYS A 48 -10.04 -9.65 8.25
N GLY A 49 -9.90 -8.92 7.14
CA GLY A 49 -9.22 -7.65 7.13
C GLY A 49 -10.05 -6.53 7.74
N PRO A 50 -9.41 -5.40 8.14
CA PRO A 50 -10.14 -4.25 8.71
C PRO A 50 -11.24 -3.73 7.79
N ALA A 51 -11.04 -3.77 6.47
CA ALA A 51 -12.01 -3.29 5.50
C ALA A 51 -13.32 -4.11 5.47
N GLU A 52 -13.30 -5.34 5.99
CA GLU A 52 -14.45 -6.22 6.06
C GLU A 52 -15.25 -6.08 7.37
N ILE A 53 -14.74 -5.29 8.31
CA ILE A 53 -15.36 -5.06 9.63
C ILE A 53 -15.73 -3.58 9.70
N PRO A 54 -17.04 -3.21 9.67
CA PRO A 54 -17.45 -1.81 9.51
C PRO A 54 -16.80 -0.82 10.47
N ALA A 55 -16.74 -1.15 11.76
CA ALA A 55 -16.13 -0.28 12.77
C ALA A 55 -14.62 -0.10 12.55
N LYS A 56 -13.92 -1.17 12.20
CA LYS A 56 -12.48 -1.12 11.91
C LYS A 56 -12.18 -0.38 10.60
N LYS A 57 -13.00 -0.58 9.58
CA LYS A 57 -12.90 0.15 8.31
C LYS A 57 -12.99 1.65 8.54
N ARG A 58 -13.99 2.08 9.30
CA ARG A 58 -14.20 3.49 9.62
C ARG A 58 -13.02 4.09 10.37
N HIS A 59 -12.53 3.38 11.38
CA HIS A 59 -11.36 3.80 12.14
C HIS A 59 -10.10 3.90 11.26
N THR A 60 -9.85 2.88 10.45
CA THR A 60 -8.70 2.83 9.55
C THR A 60 -8.68 4.03 8.61
N PHE A 61 -9.79 4.32 7.93
CA PHE A 61 -9.83 5.45 7.00
C PHE A 61 -9.72 6.80 7.69
N ARG A 62 -10.29 6.97 8.86
CA ARG A 62 -10.11 8.18 9.67
C ARG A 62 -8.65 8.37 10.06
N GLU A 63 -7.99 7.33 10.51
CA GLU A 63 -6.58 7.38 10.88
C GLU A 63 -5.69 7.72 9.69
N VAL A 64 -5.92 7.07 8.55
CA VAL A 64 -5.11 7.31 7.34
C VAL A 64 -5.28 8.72 6.82
N VAL A 65 -6.50 9.24 6.77
CA VAL A 65 -6.77 10.64 6.38
C VAL A 65 -6.06 11.61 7.31
N TRP A 66 -6.12 11.36 8.61
CA TRP A 66 -5.43 12.18 9.61
C TRP A 66 -3.91 12.14 9.42
N ARG A 67 -3.32 10.95 9.25
CA ARG A 67 -1.87 10.79 9.02
C ARG A 67 -1.43 11.50 7.74
N ALA A 68 -2.17 11.33 6.66
CA ALA A 68 -1.87 11.99 5.39
C ALA A 68 -1.87 13.50 5.54
N HIS A 69 -2.88 14.06 6.22
CA HIS A 69 -2.97 15.49 6.49
C HIS A 69 -1.78 15.97 7.33
N GLN A 70 -1.45 15.27 8.41
CA GLN A 70 -0.32 15.63 9.29
C GLN A 70 1.02 15.62 8.56
N GLN A 71 1.19 14.73 7.58
CA GLN A 71 2.44 14.57 6.85
C GLN A 71 2.47 15.33 5.51
N GLY A 72 1.40 16.03 5.16
CA GLY A 72 1.31 16.76 3.90
C GLY A 72 1.29 15.84 2.67
N ILE A 73 0.74 14.63 2.82
CA ILE A 73 0.66 13.64 1.75
C ILE A 73 -0.68 13.78 1.03
N ALA A 74 -0.66 13.88 -0.31
CA ALA A 74 -1.86 13.86 -1.12
C ALA A 74 -2.60 12.53 -0.93
N PHE A 75 -3.90 12.60 -0.63
CA PHE A 75 -4.70 11.41 -0.33
C PHE A 75 -6.14 11.61 -0.75
N THR A 76 -6.67 10.67 -1.53
CA THR A 76 -8.07 10.62 -1.95
C THR A 76 -8.57 9.19 -1.77
N LEU A 77 -9.71 9.01 -1.12
CA LEU A 77 -10.32 7.69 -1.00
C LEU A 77 -10.74 7.18 -2.39
N PRO A 78 -10.42 5.93 -2.73
CA PRO A 78 -10.91 5.35 -3.97
C PRO A 78 -12.44 5.20 -3.93
N PRO A 79 -13.12 5.22 -5.10
CA PRO A 79 -14.59 5.12 -5.15
C PRO A 79 -15.14 3.83 -4.57
N ALA A 80 -14.35 2.76 -4.52
CA ALA A 80 -14.70 1.49 -3.88
C ALA A 80 -13.51 0.93 -3.12
N HIS A 81 -13.77 0.44 -1.91
CA HIS A 81 -12.77 -0.25 -1.10
C HIS A 81 -13.51 -1.23 -0.14
N PRO A 82 -13.15 -2.51 -0.10
CA PRO A 82 -12.05 -3.13 -0.83
C PRO A 82 -12.32 -3.28 -2.34
N PHE A 83 -11.25 -3.42 -3.10
CA PHE A 83 -11.29 -3.74 -4.53
C PHE A 83 -10.31 -4.89 -4.79
N ASN A 84 -10.35 -5.48 -5.99
CA ASN A 84 -9.40 -6.54 -6.35
C ASN A 84 -8.10 -5.90 -6.90
N PRO A 85 -6.98 -5.97 -6.16
CA PRO A 85 -5.73 -5.35 -6.57
C PRO A 85 -4.87 -6.22 -7.50
N LEU A 86 -5.35 -7.41 -7.86
CA LEU A 86 -4.52 -8.43 -8.51
C LEU A 86 -3.91 -7.96 -9.84
N ARG A 87 -4.69 -7.24 -10.66
CA ARG A 87 -4.18 -6.70 -11.93
C ARG A 87 -3.07 -5.68 -11.72
N LEU A 88 -3.21 -4.84 -10.70
CA LEU A 88 -2.21 -3.82 -10.36
C LEU A 88 -0.92 -4.47 -9.83
N LEU A 89 -1.05 -5.49 -8.99
CA LEU A 89 0.10 -6.26 -8.48
C LEU A 89 0.85 -6.96 -9.62
N ARG A 90 0.12 -7.57 -10.54
CA ARG A 90 0.70 -8.20 -11.73
C ARG A 90 1.39 -7.19 -12.63
N LEU A 91 0.81 -6.00 -12.80
CA LEU A 91 1.42 -4.93 -13.57
C LEU A 91 2.75 -4.50 -12.95
N ALA A 92 2.79 -4.32 -11.65
CA ALA A 92 4.03 -3.96 -10.94
C ALA A 92 5.13 -5.03 -11.18
N ILE A 93 4.77 -6.30 -11.11
CA ILE A 93 5.71 -7.41 -11.37
C ILE A 93 6.16 -7.39 -12.84
N ALA A 94 5.25 -7.20 -13.78
CA ALA A 94 5.58 -7.13 -15.20
C ALA A 94 6.53 -5.97 -15.53
N LEU A 95 6.47 -4.89 -14.76
CA LEU A 95 7.37 -3.74 -14.87
C LEU A 95 8.59 -3.86 -13.94
N GLU A 96 8.88 -5.08 -13.48
CA GLU A 96 10.05 -5.41 -12.64
C GLU A 96 10.13 -4.61 -11.34
N CYS A 97 8.97 -4.25 -10.79
CA CYS A 97 8.86 -3.44 -9.58
C CYS A 97 9.64 -2.12 -9.66
N ASN A 98 9.69 -1.53 -10.85
CA ASN A 98 10.32 -0.24 -11.08
C ASN A 98 9.71 0.80 -10.12
N PRO A 99 10.52 1.58 -9.37
CA PRO A 99 10.00 2.55 -8.41
C PRO A 99 9.03 3.56 -9.00
N ALA A 100 9.27 4.05 -10.20
CA ALA A 100 8.37 4.99 -10.88
C ALA A 100 7.03 4.34 -11.23
N ALA A 101 7.03 3.07 -11.62
CA ALA A 101 5.80 2.30 -11.89
C ALA A 101 4.99 2.08 -10.62
N ILE A 102 5.65 1.69 -9.53
CA ILE A 102 4.99 1.51 -8.22
C ILE A 102 4.36 2.83 -7.76
N ASP A 103 5.10 3.94 -7.87
CA ASP A 103 4.58 5.26 -7.52
C ASP A 103 3.34 5.62 -8.34
N ALA A 104 3.41 5.44 -9.66
CA ALA A 104 2.29 5.73 -10.54
C ALA A 104 1.03 4.91 -10.19
N ILE A 105 1.20 3.64 -9.85
CA ILE A 105 0.06 2.78 -9.48
C ILE A 105 -0.53 3.22 -8.13
N PHE A 106 0.30 3.50 -7.13
CA PHE A 106 -0.20 4.02 -5.86
C PHE A 106 -0.96 5.33 -6.03
N ARG A 107 -0.44 6.24 -6.85
CA ARG A 107 -1.11 7.51 -7.13
C ARG A 107 -2.42 7.31 -7.89
N PHE A 108 -2.47 6.38 -8.80
CA PHE A 108 -3.71 6.02 -9.49
C PHE A 108 -4.83 5.60 -8.51
N VAL A 109 -4.46 4.88 -7.46
CA VAL A 109 -5.44 4.39 -6.46
C VAL A 109 -5.77 5.45 -5.42
N TRP A 110 -4.76 6.17 -4.90
CA TRP A 110 -4.87 6.96 -3.66
C TRP A 110 -4.73 8.48 -3.84
N VAL A 111 -4.51 8.96 -5.03
CA VAL A 111 -4.42 10.38 -5.36
C VAL A 111 -5.35 10.74 -6.54
#